data_e107d33d6242bcf5343f3311b70535d1
#
_entry.id   e107d33d6242bcf5343f3311b70535d1
#
_cell.length_a   1.000
_cell.length_b   1.000
_cell.length_c   1.000
_cell.angle_alpha   90.00
_cell.angle_beta   90.00
_cell.angle_gamma   90.00
#
_symmetry.space_group_name_H-M   'P 1'
#
loop_
_entity.id
_entity.type
_entity.pdbx_description
1 polymer ?
#
loop_
_entity_poly.entity_id
_entity_poly.type
_entity_poly.pdbx_seq_one_letter_code
_entity_poly.pdbx_strand_id
1 'polypeptide(L)'
;MVADWAGELGGFGNVTSAGFMDYLYVHREHQGRGVASRLLTCLEAAAREAGARQMDTHASLTLRPLLERRGYQVLERRRVVVVGVAMENFWMAKGLSPGT
;
A
#
# COMPACT_ATOMS: atom_id res chain seq x y z
N MET A 1 12.07 -1.30 -8.94
CA MET A 1 10.78 -0.58 -8.87
C MET A 1 9.97 -0.93 -10.10
N VAL A 2 8.74 -1.39 -9.89
CA VAL A 2 7.88 -1.84 -10.99
C VAL A 2 6.88 -0.77 -11.39
N ALA A 3 6.33 -0.05 -10.45
CA ALA A 3 5.35 0.98 -10.74
C ALA A 3 5.54 2.17 -9.82
N ASP A 4 5.43 3.35 -10.41
CA ASP A 4 5.52 4.63 -9.72
C ASP A 4 4.41 5.50 -10.32
N TRP A 5 3.35 5.71 -9.56
CA TRP A 5 2.18 6.44 -10.03
C TRP A 5 2.09 7.80 -9.39
N ALA A 6 1.85 8.82 -10.20
CA ALA A 6 1.77 10.20 -9.73
C ALA A 6 0.82 11.01 -10.59
N GLY A 7 0.43 12.17 -10.10
CA GLY A 7 -0.25 13.20 -10.90
C GLY A 7 -1.75 13.07 -10.97
N GLU A 8 -2.29 12.60 -12.07
CA GLU A 8 -3.73 12.70 -12.37
C GLU A 8 -4.66 12.10 -11.33
N LEU A 9 -4.20 11.12 -10.57
CA LEU A 9 -5.03 10.50 -9.55
C LEU A 9 -5.06 11.27 -8.22
N GLY A 10 -4.28 12.34 -8.11
CA GLY A 10 -4.23 13.12 -6.87
C GLY A 10 -3.39 12.47 -5.78
N GLY A 11 -2.50 11.56 -6.15
CA GLY A 11 -1.63 10.89 -5.22
C GLY A 11 -0.55 10.12 -5.97
N PHE A 12 0.32 9.46 -5.23
CA PHE A 12 1.36 8.63 -5.82
C PHE A 12 1.70 7.45 -4.91
N GLY A 13 2.27 6.44 -5.52
CA GLY A 13 2.69 5.25 -4.80
C GLY A 13 3.70 4.47 -5.62
N ASN A 14 4.26 3.45 -5.00
CA ASN A 14 5.31 2.67 -5.61
C ASN A 14 5.23 1.22 -5.13
N VAL A 15 5.55 0.30 -6.02
CA VAL A 15 5.66 -1.11 -5.67
C VAL A 15 6.89 -1.71 -6.36
N THR A 16 7.58 -2.62 -5.67
CA THR A 16 8.72 -3.33 -6.23
C THR A 16 8.27 -4.59 -6.96
N SER A 17 9.20 -5.21 -7.70
CA SER A 17 8.92 -6.48 -8.39
C SER A 17 8.67 -7.63 -7.43
N ALA A 18 9.09 -7.51 -6.18
CA ALA A 18 8.80 -8.50 -5.15
C ALA A 18 7.42 -8.31 -4.52
N GLY A 19 6.72 -7.24 -4.87
CA GLY A 19 5.39 -6.98 -4.33
C GLY A 19 5.38 -6.08 -3.10
N PHE A 20 6.51 -5.49 -2.72
CA PHE A 20 6.54 -4.59 -1.58
C PHE A 20 6.13 -3.18 -1.98
N MET A 21 5.07 -2.67 -1.36
CA MET A 21 4.64 -1.29 -1.55
C MET A 21 5.40 -0.42 -0.55
N ASP A 22 6.34 0.37 -1.08
CA ASP A 22 7.23 1.18 -0.26
C ASP A 22 6.50 2.39 0.32
N TYR A 23 5.67 3.02 -0.49
CA TYR A 23 4.87 4.15 -0.03
C TYR A 23 3.57 4.28 -0.82
N LEU A 24 2.62 4.97 -0.21
CA LEU A 24 1.37 5.36 -0.84
C LEU A 24 0.98 6.71 -0.24
N TYR A 25 0.81 7.70 -1.09
CA TYR A 25 0.46 9.05 -0.66
C TYR A 25 -0.71 9.59 -1.48
N VAL A 26 -1.65 10.23 -0.81
CA VAL A 26 -2.80 10.88 -1.45
C VAL A 26 -2.82 12.34 -0.99
N HIS A 27 -2.92 13.27 -1.95
CA HIS A 27 -3.03 14.68 -1.64
C HIS A 27 -4.23 14.93 -0.73
N ARG A 28 -4.05 15.82 0.25
CA ARG A 28 -5.09 16.15 1.21
C ARG A 28 -6.42 16.51 0.53
N GLU A 29 -6.36 17.25 -0.56
CA GLU A 29 -7.54 17.68 -1.30
C GLU A 29 -8.31 16.53 -1.95
N HIS A 30 -7.67 15.40 -2.12
CA HIS A 30 -8.26 14.24 -2.79
C HIS A 30 -8.57 13.09 -1.86
N GLN A 31 -8.28 13.24 -0.57
CA GLN A 31 -8.59 12.19 0.40
C GLN A 31 -10.11 12.03 0.52
N GLY A 32 -10.54 10.79 0.72
CA GLY A 32 -11.95 10.46 0.82
C GLY A 32 -12.66 10.27 -0.50
N ARG A 33 -11.96 10.39 -1.65
CA ARG A 33 -12.54 10.24 -2.98
C ARG A 33 -12.19 8.92 -3.65
N GLY A 34 -11.71 7.95 -2.90
CA GLY A 34 -11.34 6.66 -3.46
C GLY A 34 -10.02 6.66 -4.22
N VAL A 35 -9.22 7.72 -4.10
CA VAL A 35 -7.94 7.81 -4.81
C VAL A 35 -6.97 6.74 -4.34
N ALA A 36 -6.85 6.55 -3.02
CA ALA A 36 -5.97 5.53 -2.47
C ALA A 36 -6.36 4.14 -2.95
N SER A 37 -7.66 3.87 -3.03
CA SER A 37 -8.16 2.59 -3.52
C SER A 37 -7.81 2.36 -4.98
N ARG A 38 -7.92 3.40 -5.81
CA ARG A 38 -7.54 3.31 -7.23
C ARG A 38 -6.04 3.13 -7.40
N LEU A 39 -5.23 3.84 -6.61
CA LEU A 39 -3.78 3.66 -6.62
C LEU A 39 -3.41 2.24 -6.25
N LEU A 40 -4.03 1.69 -5.22
CA LEU A 40 -3.78 0.31 -4.82
C LEU A 40 -4.13 -0.66 -5.94
N THR A 41 -5.24 -0.44 -6.65
CA THR A 41 -5.61 -1.28 -7.78
C THR A 41 -4.51 -1.26 -8.85
N CYS A 42 -3.99 -0.07 -9.16
CA CYS A 42 -2.92 0.07 -10.16
C CYS A 42 -1.64 -0.61 -9.71
N LEU A 43 -1.25 -0.41 -8.44
CA LEU A 43 -0.03 -0.99 -7.92
C LEU A 43 -0.13 -2.52 -7.82
N GLU A 44 -1.29 -3.03 -7.42
CA GLU A 44 -1.53 -4.48 -7.36
C GLU A 44 -1.44 -5.10 -8.76
N ALA A 45 -2.01 -4.43 -9.76
CA ALA A 45 -1.92 -4.90 -11.13
C ALA A 45 -0.47 -4.92 -11.63
N ALA A 46 0.29 -3.88 -11.32
CA ALA A 46 1.70 -3.81 -11.71
C ALA A 46 2.55 -4.89 -11.02
N ALA A 47 2.29 -5.14 -9.74
CA ALA A 47 2.98 -6.19 -9.00
C ALA A 47 2.65 -7.57 -9.60
N ARG A 48 1.39 -7.79 -9.92
CA ARG A 48 0.94 -9.04 -10.52
C ARG A 48 1.59 -9.28 -11.87
N GLU A 49 1.66 -8.25 -12.71
CA GLU A 49 2.32 -8.34 -14.02
C GLU A 49 3.82 -8.62 -13.88
N ALA A 50 4.44 -8.18 -12.82
CA ALA A 50 5.85 -8.46 -12.56
C ALA A 50 6.08 -9.85 -11.96
N GLY A 51 5.02 -10.62 -11.73
CA GLY A 51 5.13 -11.98 -11.22
C GLY A 51 5.03 -12.10 -9.71
N ALA A 52 4.73 -11.02 -9.00
CA ALA A 52 4.54 -11.09 -7.56
C ALA A 52 3.26 -11.84 -7.22
N ARG A 53 3.33 -12.71 -6.22
CA ARG A 53 2.17 -13.50 -5.78
C ARG A 53 1.48 -12.88 -4.60
N GLN A 54 2.08 -11.89 -3.97
CA GLN A 54 1.47 -11.13 -2.90
C GLN A 54 2.02 -9.71 -2.92
N MET A 55 1.28 -8.83 -2.27
CA MET A 55 1.71 -7.46 -2.06
C MET A 55 1.72 -7.20 -0.57
N ASP A 56 2.80 -6.61 -0.07
CA ASP A 56 2.92 -6.31 1.35
C ASP A 56 3.43 -4.89 1.55
N THR A 57 3.21 -4.37 2.73
CA THR A 57 3.61 -3.02 3.07
C THR A 57 3.63 -2.84 4.59
N HIS A 58 4.29 -1.77 5.02
CA HIS A 58 4.18 -1.30 6.41
C HIS A 58 3.16 -0.17 6.44
N ALA A 59 2.03 -0.43 7.07
CA ALA A 59 0.90 0.50 7.10
C ALA A 59 0.85 1.27 8.42
N SER A 60 0.52 2.55 8.32
CA SER A 60 0.22 3.38 9.49
C SER A 60 -1.16 3.02 10.05
N LEU A 61 -1.44 3.52 11.25
CA LEU A 61 -2.79 3.40 11.83
C LEU A 61 -3.86 3.97 10.90
N THR A 62 -3.54 5.04 10.20
CA THR A 62 -4.48 5.70 9.29
C THR A 62 -4.75 4.85 8.04
N LEU A 63 -3.73 4.21 7.52
CA LEU A 63 -3.85 3.42 6.29
C LEU A 63 -4.45 2.03 6.53
N ARG A 64 -4.25 1.48 7.73
CA ARG A 64 -4.69 0.13 8.05
C ARG A 64 -6.16 -0.16 7.70
N PRO A 65 -7.15 0.68 8.07
CA PRO A 65 -8.54 0.36 7.76
C PRO A 65 -8.81 0.23 6.26
N LEU A 66 -8.16 1.05 5.45
CA LEU A 66 -8.31 0.96 4.01
C LEU A 66 -7.77 -0.36 3.48
N LEU A 67 -6.59 -0.76 3.94
CA LEU A 67 -5.97 -2.00 3.50
C LEU A 67 -6.80 -3.21 3.93
N GLU A 68 -7.33 -3.18 5.16
CA GLU A 68 -8.19 -4.27 5.64
C GLU A 68 -9.44 -4.43 4.77
N ARG A 69 -10.05 -3.32 4.36
CA ARG A 69 -11.21 -3.37 3.47
C ARG A 69 -10.86 -3.92 2.09
N ARG A 70 -9.60 -3.82 1.68
CA ARG A 70 -9.15 -4.36 0.39
C ARG A 70 -8.61 -5.78 0.49
N GLY A 71 -8.72 -6.40 1.65
CA GLY A 71 -8.33 -7.80 1.82
C GLY A 71 -6.93 -8.03 2.38
N TYR A 72 -6.24 -6.97 2.79
CA TYR A 72 -4.93 -7.11 3.42
C TYR A 72 -5.11 -7.59 4.86
N GLN A 73 -4.19 -8.43 5.31
CA GLN A 73 -4.19 -8.96 6.67
C GLN A 73 -2.97 -8.47 7.42
N VAL A 74 -3.14 -8.19 8.70
CA VAL A 74 -2.03 -7.81 9.57
C VAL A 74 -1.22 -9.05 9.89
N LEU A 75 0.05 -9.05 9.52
CA LEU A 75 0.98 -10.12 9.83
C LEU A 75 1.75 -9.84 11.10
N GLU A 76 2.07 -8.57 11.35
CA GLU A 76 2.83 -8.17 12.52
C GLU A 76 2.48 -6.73 12.89
N ARG A 77 2.31 -6.50 14.18
CA ARG A 77 2.15 -5.15 14.74
C ARG A 77 3.51 -4.72 15.28
N ARG A 78 3.97 -3.56 14.87
CA ARG A 78 5.30 -3.06 15.22
C ARG A 78 5.19 -1.73 15.93
N ARG A 79 6.00 -1.57 16.98
CA ARG A 79 6.14 -0.29 17.65
C ARG A 79 7.52 0.25 17.33
N VAL A 80 7.56 1.47 16.82
CA VAL A 80 8.79 2.13 16.43
C VAL A 80 8.89 3.43 17.21
N VAL A 81 10.07 3.73 17.76
CA VAL A 81 10.33 4.99 18.43
C VAL A 81 11.18 5.85 17.50
N VAL A 82 10.65 6.99 17.12
CA VAL A 82 11.35 7.94 16.26
C VAL A 82 11.42 9.27 16.99
N VAL A 83 12.65 9.73 17.26
CA VAL A 83 12.90 11.01 17.98
C VAL A 83 12.07 11.08 19.26
N GLY A 84 12.07 9.99 20.04
CA GLY A 84 11.37 9.95 21.34
C GLY A 84 9.85 9.81 21.26
N VAL A 85 9.29 9.68 20.06
CA VAL A 85 7.86 9.47 19.86
C VAL A 85 7.60 8.03 19.48
N ALA A 86 6.75 7.35 20.24
CA ALA A 86 6.35 5.99 19.93
C ALA A 86 5.29 6.01 18.84
N MET A 87 5.53 5.26 17.77
CA MET A 87 4.59 5.12 16.66
C MET A 87 4.33 3.64 16.41
N GLU A 88 3.11 3.33 16.00
CA GLU A 88 2.76 1.97 15.62
C GLU A 88 2.66 1.88 14.11
N ASN A 89 3.17 0.78 13.56
CA ASN A 89 2.85 0.41 12.19
C ASN A 89 2.53 -1.07 12.14
N PHE A 90 2.01 -1.49 11.00
CA PHE A 90 1.54 -2.86 10.83
C PHE A 90 2.11 -3.40 9.52
N TRP A 91 2.75 -4.55 9.60
CA TRP A 91 3.12 -5.26 8.39
C TRP A 91 1.89 -5.99 7.90
N MET A 92 1.43 -5.62 6.72
CA MET A 92 0.21 -6.16 6.14
C MET A 92 0.49 -6.75 4.76
N ALA A 93 -0.24 -7.79 4.43
CA ALA A 93 -0.07 -8.45 3.14
C ALA A 93 -1.38 -8.95 2.59
N LYS A 94 -1.42 -9.07 1.26
CA LYS A 94 -2.56 -9.59 0.53
C LYS A 94 -2.05 -10.48 -0.59
N GLY A 95 -2.65 -11.67 -0.75
CA GLY A 95 -2.38 -12.52 -1.88
C GLY A 95 -2.91 -11.92 -3.18
N LEU A 96 -2.15 -12.03 -4.25
CA LEU A 96 -2.55 -11.56 -5.57
C LEU A 96 -2.93 -12.75 -6.43
N SER A 97 -4.13 -12.69 -7.02
CA SER A 97 -4.58 -13.74 -7.92
C SER A 97 -3.78 -13.68 -9.22
N PRO A 98 -3.21 -14.81 -9.68
CA PRO A 98 -2.46 -14.80 -10.92
C PRO A 98 -3.40 -14.64 -12.10
N GLY A 99 -3.19 -13.58 -12.88
CA GLY A 99 -3.66 -13.51 -14.25
C GLY A 99 -5.14 -13.57 -14.55
N THR A 100 -6.00 -13.35 -13.63
CA THR A 100 -7.45 -13.34 -13.97
C THR A 100 -7.98 -11.95 -14.11
#